data_b639c143964b793ff64905b8ee438d6d
#
_entry.id   b639c143964b793ff64905b8ee438d6d
#
_cell.length_a   1.000
_cell.length_b   1.000
_cell.length_c   1.000
_cell.angle_alpha   90.00
_cell.angle_beta   90.00
_cell.angle_gamma   90.00
#
_symmetry.space_group_name_H-M   'P 1'
#
loop_
_entity.id
_entity.type
_entity.pdbx_description
1 polymer ?
#
loop_
_entity_poly.entity_id
_entity_poly.type
_entity_poly.pdbx_seq_one_letter_code
_entity_poly.pdbx_strand_id
1 'polypeptide(L)'
;MVIPGIEYITLRHGTNKDGYTVSVLAGANDAYTQRTAEKQALAVQMAGFEPVVVKFTRPAIADFPAQDYWMVRVGQWPLSAKKEADKVVKELKEAGISAKADYTGDDGFVTAGPWSMKILMVDPRSFRGSFAASLGKKTAVRERVTDMAKGAGAIAGVNGGFFDIHTGAAYRGDPTGISVVGGKLLSEAVEGRTAVVLKGRTARITELKSSVNVAAGGAMAPVAGVNRVGRDGELVLYTEEFGASTPKVGATEVVIDPDGVVTAVRSPGAKIMKGMRVLQGVGAGADWLAAYAQEGGKVQLKTTVTDLRKKRTVPLTPDTHIVGGGVGLVKNGKTWITAATDGMANINMIVRRHPRTLAGVTRNGKLILAVVDGRAPGQTVGASFHEAARVMQWLGARDAINLDGGGSSAMVVKGKVVNKPSDGAERAVGDALLIRP
;
A
#
# COMPACT_ATOMS: atom_id res chain seq x y z
N MET A 1 0.61 28.49 0.78
CA MET A 1 1.43 28.06 1.93
C MET A 1 0.49 27.55 3.03
N VAL A 2 0.76 26.40 3.64
CA VAL A 2 -0.07 25.84 4.74
C VAL A 2 0.39 26.44 6.07
N ILE A 3 1.68 26.26 6.36
CA ILE A 3 2.47 26.95 7.40
C ILE A 3 3.89 27.16 6.84
N PRO A 4 4.79 27.91 7.48
CA PRO A 4 6.17 28.04 7.04
C PRO A 4 6.83 26.69 6.76
N GLY A 5 7.41 26.55 5.58
CA GLY A 5 8.04 25.31 5.13
C GLY A 5 7.12 24.25 4.51
N ILE A 6 5.79 24.46 4.48
CA ILE A 6 4.85 23.57 3.81
C ILE A 6 4.12 24.32 2.70
N GLU A 7 4.31 23.88 1.48
CA GLU A 7 3.60 24.35 0.29
C GLU A 7 2.55 23.33 -0.14
N TYR A 8 1.32 23.82 -0.41
CA TYR A 8 0.24 23.02 -0.97
C TYR A 8 -0.07 23.50 -2.38
N ILE A 9 -0.05 22.59 -3.34
CA ILE A 9 -0.23 22.89 -4.77
C ILE A 9 -1.40 22.04 -5.28
N THR A 10 -2.28 22.67 -6.05
CA THR A 10 -3.29 22.00 -6.85
C THR A 10 -2.93 22.13 -8.32
N LEU A 11 -2.84 20.99 -9.00
CA LEU A 11 -2.57 20.94 -10.44
C LEU A 11 -3.72 20.26 -11.17
N ARG A 12 -4.15 20.87 -12.26
CA ARG A 12 -5.00 20.24 -13.27
C ARG A 12 -4.39 20.43 -14.64
N HIS A 13 -4.30 19.34 -15.42
CA HIS A 13 -3.67 19.37 -16.73
C HIS A 13 -4.44 18.47 -17.71
N GLY A 14 -4.53 18.93 -18.98
CA GLY A 14 -5.15 18.16 -20.05
C GLY A 14 -6.67 18.31 -20.14
N THR A 15 -7.22 17.67 -21.18
CA THR A 15 -8.65 17.67 -21.51
C THR A 15 -9.09 16.27 -21.88
N ASN A 16 -10.37 15.96 -21.66
CA ASN A 16 -10.90 14.64 -22.03
C ASN A 16 -11.02 14.50 -23.55
N LYS A 17 -10.41 13.44 -24.08
CA LYS A 17 -10.60 12.95 -25.46
C LYS A 17 -10.96 11.46 -25.47
N ASP A 18 -11.07 10.84 -24.31
CA ASP A 18 -11.34 9.42 -24.12
C ASP A 18 -12.85 9.16 -24.03
N GLY A 19 -13.24 7.93 -24.35
CA GLY A 19 -14.61 7.44 -24.32
C GLY A 19 -14.68 6.04 -23.69
N TYR A 20 -15.67 5.27 -24.13
CA TYR A 20 -15.86 3.89 -23.70
C TYR A 20 -15.58 2.92 -24.83
N THR A 21 -15.14 1.74 -24.44
CA THR A 21 -15.09 0.51 -25.25
C THR A 21 -15.60 -0.65 -24.39
N VAL A 22 -15.86 -1.79 -24.98
CA VAL A 22 -16.09 -3.03 -24.23
C VAL A 22 -14.83 -3.86 -24.28
N SER A 23 -14.24 -4.13 -23.11
CA SER A 23 -13.11 -5.04 -22.96
C SER A 23 -13.59 -6.45 -22.66
N VAL A 24 -13.14 -7.43 -23.44
CA VAL A 24 -13.43 -8.85 -23.25
C VAL A 24 -12.46 -9.42 -22.22
N LEU A 25 -12.97 -10.25 -21.31
CA LEU A 25 -12.21 -10.77 -20.18
C LEU A 25 -11.86 -12.26 -20.36
N ALA A 26 -10.65 -12.65 -19.97
CA ALA A 26 -10.28 -14.04 -19.73
C ALA A 26 -10.08 -14.23 -18.22
N GLY A 27 -11.06 -14.82 -17.55
CA GLY A 27 -11.16 -14.78 -16.10
C GLY A 27 -11.34 -13.34 -15.60
N ALA A 28 -10.44 -12.88 -14.74
CA ALA A 28 -10.45 -11.50 -14.22
C ALA A 28 -9.60 -10.52 -15.06
N ASN A 29 -8.90 -10.99 -16.10
CA ASN A 29 -7.93 -10.21 -16.85
C ASN A 29 -8.49 -9.75 -18.20
N ASP A 30 -8.21 -8.52 -18.57
CA ASP A 30 -8.48 -7.93 -19.88
C ASP A 30 -7.22 -7.79 -20.75
N ALA A 31 -6.07 -8.19 -20.22
CA ALA A 31 -4.81 -8.27 -20.94
C ALA A 31 -4.23 -9.69 -20.79
N TYR A 32 -3.87 -10.33 -21.89
CA TYR A 32 -3.51 -11.74 -21.90
C TYR A 32 -2.56 -12.08 -23.07
N THR A 33 -2.21 -13.36 -23.25
CA THR A 33 -1.34 -13.84 -24.33
C THR A 33 -2.03 -13.73 -25.69
N GLN A 34 -1.25 -13.73 -26.79
CA GLN A 34 -1.77 -13.72 -28.14
C GLN A 34 -2.79 -14.85 -28.39
N ARG A 35 -2.44 -16.08 -28.03
CA ARG A 35 -3.31 -17.25 -28.18
C ARG A 35 -4.66 -17.08 -27.49
N THR A 36 -4.65 -16.46 -26.30
CA THR A 36 -5.90 -16.16 -25.57
C THR A 36 -6.70 -15.09 -26.30
N ALA A 37 -6.04 -14.05 -26.84
CA ALA A 37 -6.69 -13.01 -27.61
C ALA A 37 -7.37 -13.56 -28.88
N GLU A 38 -6.69 -14.42 -29.62
CA GLU A 38 -7.23 -15.09 -30.81
C GLU A 38 -8.49 -15.90 -30.47
N LYS A 39 -8.44 -16.69 -29.38
CA LYS A 39 -9.62 -17.43 -28.89
C LYS A 39 -10.78 -16.52 -28.50
N GLN A 40 -10.51 -15.44 -27.79
CA GLN A 40 -11.55 -14.48 -27.38
C GLN A 40 -12.13 -13.72 -28.56
N ALA A 41 -11.29 -13.32 -29.53
CA ALA A 41 -11.75 -12.66 -30.75
C ALA A 41 -12.68 -13.56 -31.58
N LEU A 42 -12.32 -14.82 -31.74
CA LEU A 42 -13.16 -15.81 -32.41
C LEU A 42 -14.53 -15.97 -31.72
N ALA A 43 -14.55 -16.08 -30.38
CA ALA A 43 -15.77 -16.19 -29.61
C ALA A 43 -16.68 -14.95 -29.80
N VAL A 44 -16.11 -13.75 -29.79
CA VAL A 44 -16.81 -12.49 -30.06
C VAL A 44 -17.41 -12.46 -31.47
N GLN A 45 -16.63 -12.94 -32.46
CA GLN A 45 -17.08 -13.03 -33.85
C GLN A 45 -18.27 -14.00 -34.01
N MET A 46 -18.18 -15.16 -33.37
CA MET A 46 -19.26 -16.16 -33.36
C MET A 46 -20.56 -15.64 -32.67
N ALA A 47 -20.42 -14.71 -31.74
CA ALA A 47 -21.53 -14.01 -31.10
C ALA A 47 -22.10 -12.85 -31.94
N GLY A 48 -21.59 -12.63 -33.18
CA GLY A 48 -22.09 -11.60 -34.11
C GLY A 48 -21.53 -10.19 -33.89
N PHE A 49 -20.42 -10.07 -33.15
CA PHE A 49 -19.76 -8.79 -32.93
C PHE A 49 -18.43 -8.69 -33.69
N GLU A 50 -17.98 -7.48 -33.97
CA GLU A 50 -16.69 -7.22 -34.59
C GLU A 50 -15.62 -7.01 -33.50
N PRO A 51 -14.65 -7.95 -33.30
CA PRO A 51 -13.60 -7.79 -32.32
C PRO A 51 -12.45 -6.95 -32.88
N VAL A 52 -11.90 -6.08 -32.06
CA VAL A 52 -10.64 -5.38 -32.29
C VAL A 52 -9.56 -5.95 -31.37
N VAL A 53 -8.54 -6.60 -31.95
CA VAL A 53 -7.39 -7.12 -31.19
C VAL A 53 -6.34 -6.01 -31.07
N VAL A 54 -6.07 -5.58 -29.86
CA VAL A 54 -5.09 -4.53 -29.54
C VAL A 54 -3.85 -5.20 -28.95
N LYS A 55 -2.72 -5.12 -29.63
CA LYS A 55 -1.41 -5.49 -29.09
C LYS A 55 -0.78 -4.28 -28.39
N PHE A 56 -0.18 -4.53 -27.22
CA PHE A 56 0.67 -3.53 -26.57
C PHE A 56 1.83 -4.20 -25.84
N THR A 57 2.91 -3.45 -25.66
CA THR A 57 4.08 -3.91 -24.92
C THR A 57 4.11 -3.22 -23.56
N ARG A 58 4.05 -4.00 -22.47
CA ARG A 58 4.40 -3.49 -21.15
C ARG A 58 5.91 -3.20 -21.13
N PRO A 59 6.34 -1.96 -20.92
CA PRO A 59 7.76 -1.63 -20.89
C PRO A 59 8.50 -2.43 -19.81
N ALA A 60 9.80 -2.63 -20.01
CA ALA A 60 10.65 -3.17 -18.94
C ALA A 60 10.63 -2.24 -17.73
N ILE A 61 10.61 -2.84 -16.55
CA ILE A 61 10.78 -2.17 -15.26
C ILE A 61 12.04 -2.71 -14.60
N ALA A 62 12.43 -2.17 -13.44
CA ALA A 62 13.72 -2.50 -12.82
C ALA A 62 13.92 -3.99 -12.50
N ASP A 63 12.83 -4.70 -12.23
CA ASP A 63 12.81 -6.08 -11.77
C ASP A 63 11.96 -7.03 -12.64
N PHE A 64 11.51 -6.57 -13.82
CA PHE A 64 10.74 -7.41 -14.74
C PHE A 64 10.97 -7.00 -16.20
N PRO A 65 11.27 -7.95 -17.13
CA PRO A 65 11.53 -7.64 -18.53
C PRO A 65 10.30 -7.10 -19.25
N ALA A 66 10.48 -6.45 -20.38
CA ALA A 66 9.38 -6.06 -21.26
C ALA A 66 8.59 -7.30 -21.71
N GLN A 67 7.29 -7.15 -21.86
CA GLN A 67 6.43 -8.26 -22.29
C GLN A 67 5.27 -7.75 -23.14
N ASP A 68 4.95 -8.49 -24.21
CA ASP A 68 3.81 -8.21 -25.06
C ASP A 68 2.53 -8.82 -24.47
N TYR A 69 1.46 -8.06 -24.58
CA TYR A 69 0.10 -8.43 -24.21
C TYR A 69 -0.87 -8.07 -25.31
N TRP A 70 -2.02 -8.70 -25.28
CA TRP A 70 -3.13 -8.47 -26.20
C TRP A 70 -4.41 -8.25 -25.40
N MET A 71 -5.26 -7.38 -25.95
CA MET A 71 -6.63 -7.16 -25.47
C MET A 71 -7.59 -7.39 -26.63
N VAL A 72 -8.80 -7.85 -26.34
CA VAL A 72 -9.91 -7.88 -27.31
C VAL A 72 -10.96 -6.89 -26.87
N ARG A 73 -11.34 -6.01 -27.81
CA ARG A 73 -12.30 -4.94 -27.60
C ARG A 73 -13.42 -4.98 -28.61
N VAL A 74 -14.57 -4.44 -28.23
CA VAL A 74 -15.74 -4.31 -29.10
C VAL A 74 -16.25 -2.89 -29.03
N GLY A 75 -16.38 -2.24 -30.17
CA GLY A 75 -16.93 -0.90 -30.32
C GLY A 75 -16.17 0.23 -29.62
N GLN A 76 -16.54 1.45 -29.98
CA GLN A 76 -16.04 2.69 -29.36
C GLN A 76 -17.19 3.67 -29.24
N TRP A 77 -17.34 4.30 -28.09
CA TRP A 77 -18.42 5.24 -27.79
C TRP A 77 -17.87 6.50 -27.13
N PRO A 78 -18.46 7.67 -27.41
CA PRO A 78 -18.10 8.89 -26.68
C PRO A 78 -18.49 8.76 -25.20
N LEU A 79 -17.91 9.62 -24.35
CA LEU A 79 -18.13 9.62 -22.90
C LEU A 79 -19.63 9.64 -22.51
N SER A 80 -20.47 10.33 -23.29
CA SER A 80 -21.93 10.43 -23.05
C SER A 80 -22.70 9.16 -23.34
N ALA A 81 -22.15 8.23 -24.13
CA ALA A 81 -22.83 7.03 -24.61
C ALA A 81 -22.44 5.75 -23.86
N LYS A 82 -22.09 5.84 -22.58
CA LYS A 82 -21.77 4.66 -21.75
C LYS A 82 -22.86 3.57 -21.78
N LYS A 83 -24.12 3.98 -21.84
CA LYS A 83 -25.25 3.03 -21.88
C LYS A 83 -25.21 2.10 -23.09
N GLU A 84 -24.70 2.55 -24.22
CA GLU A 84 -24.54 1.72 -25.43
C GLU A 84 -23.44 0.66 -25.21
N ALA A 85 -22.32 1.04 -24.57
CA ALA A 85 -21.31 0.07 -24.18
C ALA A 85 -21.85 -0.96 -23.16
N ASP A 86 -22.63 -0.51 -22.17
CA ASP A 86 -23.24 -1.40 -21.17
C ASP A 86 -24.25 -2.39 -21.82
N LYS A 87 -24.98 -1.97 -22.89
CA LYS A 87 -25.85 -2.84 -23.67
C LYS A 87 -25.05 -3.96 -24.35
N VAL A 88 -23.94 -3.63 -25.03
CA VAL A 88 -23.07 -4.63 -25.65
C VAL A 88 -22.45 -5.57 -24.62
N VAL A 89 -22.10 -5.08 -23.44
CA VAL A 89 -21.63 -5.94 -22.34
C VAL A 89 -22.71 -6.97 -21.95
N LYS A 90 -23.98 -6.58 -21.89
CA LYS A 90 -25.07 -7.48 -21.57
C LYS A 90 -25.25 -8.55 -22.65
N GLU A 91 -25.27 -8.17 -23.92
CA GLU A 91 -25.42 -9.09 -25.07
C GLU A 91 -24.25 -10.10 -25.14
N LEU A 92 -23.00 -9.66 -24.92
CA LEU A 92 -21.85 -10.55 -24.84
C LEU A 92 -21.95 -11.54 -23.67
N LYS A 93 -22.43 -11.11 -22.51
CA LYS A 93 -22.63 -11.98 -21.36
C LYS A 93 -23.73 -13.02 -21.60
N GLU A 94 -24.82 -12.66 -22.30
CA GLU A 94 -25.86 -13.58 -22.72
C GLU A 94 -25.32 -14.64 -23.69
N ALA A 95 -24.30 -14.30 -24.50
CA ALA A 95 -23.56 -15.23 -25.34
C ALA A 95 -22.43 -16.01 -24.59
N GLY A 96 -22.36 -15.91 -23.24
CA GLY A 96 -21.38 -16.59 -22.42
C GLY A 96 -19.96 -15.96 -22.42
N ILE A 97 -19.81 -14.74 -22.93
CA ILE A 97 -18.54 -14.02 -23.01
C ILE A 97 -18.45 -13.00 -21.87
N SER A 98 -17.46 -13.16 -21.00
CA SER A 98 -17.20 -12.20 -19.94
C SER A 98 -16.67 -10.87 -20.51
N ALA A 99 -17.34 -9.76 -20.19
CA ALA A 99 -16.99 -8.45 -20.70
C ALA A 99 -17.31 -7.34 -19.68
N LYS A 100 -16.68 -6.19 -19.85
CA LYS A 100 -16.96 -4.95 -19.09
C LYS A 100 -16.92 -3.73 -19.99
N ALA A 101 -17.77 -2.74 -19.73
CA ALA A 101 -17.59 -1.40 -20.26
C ALA A 101 -16.36 -0.76 -19.64
N ASP A 102 -15.42 -0.30 -20.45
CA ASP A 102 -14.10 0.15 -20.03
C ASP A 102 -13.87 1.59 -20.55
N TYR A 103 -13.43 2.46 -19.63
CA TYR A 103 -13.09 3.84 -19.99
C TYR A 103 -11.66 3.87 -20.53
N THR A 104 -11.48 4.28 -21.77
CA THR A 104 -10.18 4.22 -22.46
C THR A 104 -9.12 5.12 -21.82
N GLY A 105 -9.54 6.18 -21.11
CA GLY A 105 -8.62 7.01 -20.32
C GLY A 105 -7.89 6.26 -19.20
N ASP A 106 -8.42 5.12 -18.74
CA ASP A 106 -7.80 4.31 -17.68
C ASP A 106 -6.79 3.27 -18.22
N ASP A 107 -6.67 3.10 -19.53
CA ASP A 107 -5.90 2.02 -20.16
C ASP A 107 -4.38 2.07 -19.97
N GLY A 108 -3.82 3.22 -19.62
CA GLY A 108 -2.36 3.42 -19.63
C GLY A 108 -1.77 3.69 -21.02
N PHE A 109 -2.59 3.72 -22.07
CA PHE A 109 -2.20 4.17 -23.42
C PHE A 109 -2.19 5.70 -23.50
N VAL A 110 -1.94 6.23 -24.70
CA VAL A 110 -1.93 7.69 -24.92
C VAL A 110 -3.30 8.27 -24.54
N THR A 111 -3.29 9.28 -23.68
CA THR A 111 -4.45 10.08 -23.31
C THR A 111 -4.09 11.56 -23.27
N ALA A 112 -5.07 12.43 -23.46
CA ALA A 112 -4.93 13.86 -23.25
C ALA A 112 -5.31 14.28 -21.80
N GLY A 113 -5.64 13.35 -20.95
CA GLY A 113 -6.08 13.59 -19.57
C GLY A 113 -7.61 13.66 -19.45
N PRO A 114 -8.14 14.49 -18.54
CA PRO A 114 -7.40 15.38 -17.63
C PRO A 114 -6.76 14.65 -16.45
N TRP A 115 -5.72 15.23 -15.89
CA TRP A 115 -5.14 14.85 -14.60
C TRP A 115 -5.50 15.87 -13.52
N SER A 116 -5.82 15.41 -12.32
CA SER A 116 -6.01 16.22 -11.13
C SER A 116 -5.06 15.74 -10.04
N MET A 117 -4.23 16.63 -9.49
CA MET A 117 -3.23 16.29 -8.48
C MET A 117 -3.27 17.27 -7.33
N LYS A 118 -3.04 16.76 -6.12
CA LYS A 118 -2.82 17.51 -4.90
C LYS A 118 -1.43 17.19 -4.39
N ILE A 119 -0.62 18.22 -4.12
CA ILE A 119 0.79 18.05 -3.81
C ILE A 119 1.11 18.86 -2.55
N LEU A 120 1.82 18.23 -1.62
CA LEU A 120 2.45 18.87 -0.47
C LEU A 120 3.97 18.79 -0.66
N MET A 121 4.65 19.92 -0.58
CA MET A 121 6.11 19.99 -0.54
C MET A 121 6.54 20.54 0.81
N VAL A 122 7.37 19.78 1.54
CA VAL A 122 7.85 20.16 2.86
C VAL A 122 9.36 20.37 2.82
N ASP A 123 9.81 21.60 3.04
CA ASP A 123 11.22 21.94 3.09
C ASP A 123 11.73 21.85 4.55
N PRO A 124 12.60 20.86 4.87
CA PRO A 124 13.08 20.65 6.25
C PRO A 124 13.94 21.80 6.78
N ARG A 125 14.39 22.71 5.93
CA ARG A 125 15.18 23.89 6.36
C ARG A 125 14.30 24.97 6.99
N SER A 126 13.08 25.12 6.51
CA SER A 126 12.10 26.11 7.01
C SER A 126 10.95 25.50 7.82
N PHE A 127 10.66 24.22 7.63
CA PHE A 127 9.69 23.49 8.44
C PHE A 127 10.25 23.18 9.83
N ARG A 128 9.49 23.52 10.88
CA ARG A 128 9.91 23.34 12.28
C ARG A 128 9.23 22.19 13.01
N GLY A 129 8.24 21.57 12.39
CA GLY A 129 7.51 20.43 12.92
C GLY A 129 8.22 19.08 12.72
N SER A 130 7.44 18.01 12.69
CA SER A 130 7.95 16.64 12.54
C SER A 130 7.07 15.81 11.60
N PHE A 131 7.66 14.77 11.03
CA PHE A 131 6.94 13.71 10.31
C PHE A 131 6.56 12.60 11.27
N ALA A 132 5.42 11.97 11.05
CA ALA A 132 4.95 10.84 11.85
C ALA A 132 4.23 9.82 10.97
N ALA A 133 4.08 8.60 11.49
CA ALA A 133 3.12 7.63 11.00
C ALA A 133 2.03 7.40 12.06
N SER A 134 0.87 6.95 11.64
CA SER A 134 -0.22 6.54 12.53
C SER A 134 -0.91 5.30 11.98
N LEU A 135 -1.22 4.35 12.86
CA LEU A 135 -2.08 3.19 12.60
C LEU A 135 -3.49 3.43 13.17
N GLY A 136 -3.84 4.68 13.44
CA GLY A 136 -5.07 4.99 14.14
C GLY A 136 -5.06 4.46 15.58
N LYS A 137 -6.23 4.02 16.05
CA LYS A 137 -6.40 3.52 17.43
C LYS A 137 -5.79 2.15 17.65
N LYS A 138 -5.83 1.28 16.64
CA LYS A 138 -5.36 -0.11 16.70
C LYS A 138 -4.89 -0.57 15.33
N THR A 139 -3.85 -1.39 15.28
CA THR A 139 -3.25 -1.93 14.07
C THR A 139 -4.25 -2.72 13.21
N ALA A 140 -5.10 -3.51 13.88
CA ALA A 140 -6.09 -4.34 13.20
C ALA A 140 -7.34 -3.59 12.73
N VAL A 141 -7.44 -2.27 12.97
CA VAL A 141 -8.65 -1.47 12.71
C VAL A 141 -8.34 -0.33 11.75
N ARG A 142 -9.12 -0.25 10.67
CA ARG A 142 -9.01 0.87 9.72
C ARG A 142 -9.58 2.15 10.32
N GLU A 143 -8.93 3.26 10.01
CA GLU A 143 -9.38 4.60 10.38
C GLU A 143 -9.18 5.58 9.23
N ARG A 144 -9.96 6.66 9.16
CA ARG A 144 -9.78 7.68 8.13
C ARG A 144 -8.52 8.50 8.40
N VAL A 145 -7.84 8.91 7.34
CA VAL A 145 -6.65 9.80 7.47
C VAL A 145 -6.99 11.07 8.23
N THR A 146 -8.20 11.62 8.01
CA THR A 146 -8.73 12.79 8.75
C THR A 146 -8.74 12.55 10.26
N ASP A 147 -9.23 11.36 10.70
CA ASP A 147 -9.32 11.02 12.12
C ASP A 147 -7.93 10.75 12.71
N MET A 148 -7.07 10.02 11.99
CA MET A 148 -5.67 9.79 12.38
C MET A 148 -4.89 11.11 12.49
N ALA A 149 -5.07 12.03 11.54
CA ALA A 149 -4.43 13.34 11.56
C ALA A 149 -4.90 14.16 12.78
N LYS A 150 -6.21 14.16 13.06
CA LYS A 150 -6.77 14.81 14.25
C LYS A 150 -6.22 14.23 15.54
N GLY A 151 -6.20 12.88 15.66
CA GLY A 151 -5.70 12.19 16.86
C GLY A 151 -4.20 12.43 17.11
N ALA A 152 -3.42 12.62 16.05
CA ALA A 152 -1.98 12.89 16.12
C ALA A 152 -1.63 14.40 16.19
N GLY A 153 -2.61 15.32 16.17
CA GLY A 153 -2.36 16.75 16.08
C GLY A 153 -1.67 17.17 14.78
N ALA A 154 -1.88 16.42 13.69
CA ALA A 154 -1.23 16.70 12.42
C ALA A 154 -1.98 17.76 11.62
N ILE A 155 -1.21 18.61 10.93
CA ILE A 155 -1.77 19.68 10.08
C ILE A 155 -2.06 19.18 8.66
N ALA A 156 -1.36 18.14 8.24
CA ALA A 156 -1.56 17.51 6.93
C ALA A 156 -1.13 16.02 6.97
N GLY A 157 -1.56 15.27 5.98
CA GLY A 157 -1.15 13.88 5.81
C GLY A 157 -1.78 13.23 4.59
N VAL A 158 -1.33 12.02 4.31
CA VAL A 158 -1.86 11.14 3.26
C VAL A 158 -2.05 9.73 3.83
N ASN A 159 -2.87 8.91 3.17
CA ASN A 159 -2.91 7.48 3.46
C ASN A 159 -1.52 6.87 3.27
N GLY A 160 -1.22 5.84 4.04
CA GLY A 160 0.05 5.14 4.00
C GLY A 160 0.06 3.94 3.07
N GLY A 161 0.56 2.81 3.58
CA GLY A 161 0.79 1.60 2.82
C GLY A 161 -0.45 0.73 2.58
N PHE A 162 -0.19 -0.43 2.00
CA PHE A 162 -1.21 -1.45 1.79
C PHE A 162 -1.56 -2.14 3.12
N PHE A 163 -2.80 -2.56 3.24
CA PHE A 163 -3.32 -3.22 4.43
C PHE A 163 -4.19 -4.41 4.05
N ASP A 164 -4.36 -5.35 4.98
CA ASP A 164 -5.16 -6.55 4.76
C ASP A 164 -6.65 -6.20 4.64
N ILE A 165 -7.27 -6.74 3.59
CA ILE A 165 -8.71 -6.64 3.34
C ILE A 165 -9.38 -8.02 3.21
N HIS A 166 -8.60 -9.10 3.29
CA HIS A 166 -9.03 -10.48 3.03
C HIS A 166 -9.20 -11.31 4.30
N THR A 167 -8.33 -11.15 5.28
CA THR A 167 -8.46 -11.79 6.59
C THR A 167 -9.68 -11.22 7.31
N GLY A 168 -10.44 -12.01 8.01
CA GLY A 168 -11.74 -11.69 8.60
C GLY A 168 -11.93 -10.25 9.12
N ALA A 169 -13.16 -9.81 9.29
CA ALA A 169 -13.51 -8.41 9.54
C ALA A 169 -12.75 -7.76 10.72
N ALA A 170 -12.33 -8.56 11.71
CA ALA A 170 -11.61 -8.11 12.89
C ALA A 170 -10.13 -7.69 12.63
N TYR A 171 -9.57 -8.01 11.44
CA TYR A 171 -8.14 -7.83 11.14
C TYR A 171 -7.91 -6.99 9.88
N ARG A 172 -8.94 -6.40 9.32
CA ARG A 172 -8.92 -5.65 8.04
C ARG A 172 -8.23 -4.28 8.12
N GLY A 173 -7.26 -4.08 8.92
CA GLY A 173 -6.49 -2.84 9.02
C GLY A 173 -5.00 -3.11 9.12
N ASP A 174 -4.64 -4.37 9.28
CA ASP A 174 -3.27 -4.80 9.47
C ASP A 174 -2.40 -4.42 8.24
N PRO A 175 -1.30 -3.66 8.43
CA PRO A 175 -0.40 -3.33 7.33
C PRO A 175 0.19 -4.60 6.70
N THR A 176 0.16 -4.71 5.37
CA THR A 176 0.77 -5.83 4.65
C THR A 176 2.27 -5.62 4.37
N GLY A 177 2.93 -4.78 5.12
CA GLY A 177 4.35 -4.46 5.05
C GLY A 177 4.79 -3.77 6.34
N ILE A 178 6.05 -3.31 6.35
CA ILE A 178 6.62 -2.74 7.57
C ILE A 178 5.85 -1.51 8.05
N SER A 179 5.56 -1.48 9.35
CA SER A 179 5.07 -0.30 10.05
C SER A 179 5.83 -0.09 11.35
N VAL A 180 6.37 1.13 11.52
CA VAL A 180 7.03 1.56 12.77
C VAL A 180 6.41 2.89 13.18
N VAL A 181 5.92 2.95 14.41
CA VAL A 181 5.37 4.18 15.00
C VAL A 181 6.08 4.47 16.31
N GLY A 182 6.72 5.64 16.38
CA GLY A 182 7.44 6.04 17.60
C GLY A 182 8.54 5.06 18.03
N GLY A 183 9.25 4.47 17.07
CA GLY A 183 10.31 3.48 17.31
C GLY A 183 9.81 2.06 17.58
N LYS A 184 8.50 1.83 17.71
CA LYS A 184 7.93 0.49 17.89
C LYS A 184 7.64 -0.16 16.55
N LEU A 185 8.20 -1.36 16.28
CA LEU A 185 7.81 -2.18 15.13
C LEU A 185 6.42 -2.76 15.38
N LEU A 186 5.44 -2.38 14.57
CA LEU A 186 4.04 -2.79 14.71
C LEU A 186 3.57 -3.72 13.57
N SER A 187 4.34 -3.82 12.50
CA SER A 187 4.18 -4.84 11.45
C SER A 187 5.55 -5.09 10.81
N GLU A 188 5.85 -6.33 10.50
CA GLU A 188 7.13 -6.76 9.94
C GLU A 188 7.31 -6.31 8.49
N ALA A 189 8.58 -6.23 8.06
CA ALA A 189 8.90 -5.98 6.66
C ALA A 189 8.69 -7.22 5.80
N VAL A 190 8.12 -7.05 4.62
CA VAL A 190 8.39 -7.94 3.51
C VAL A 190 9.78 -7.59 2.99
N GLU A 191 10.72 -8.53 3.06
CA GLU A 191 12.14 -8.28 2.77
C GLU A 191 12.34 -7.71 1.38
N GLY A 192 13.07 -6.60 1.30
CA GLY A 192 13.37 -5.91 0.05
C GLY A 192 12.29 -4.95 -0.43
N ARG A 193 11.10 -4.94 0.18
CA ARG A 193 10.04 -4.01 -0.20
C ARG A 193 10.42 -2.58 0.18
N THR A 194 10.06 -1.66 -0.70
CA THR A 194 10.33 -0.23 -0.54
C THR A 194 9.46 0.39 0.56
N ALA A 195 10.04 1.28 1.36
CA ALA A 195 9.36 1.98 2.45
C ALA A 195 9.84 3.44 2.60
N VAL A 196 9.04 4.25 3.27
CA VAL A 196 9.37 5.61 3.70
C VAL A 196 9.83 5.57 5.15
N VAL A 197 11.06 5.96 5.40
CA VAL A 197 11.62 6.11 6.75
C VAL A 197 11.62 7.58 7.13
N LEU A 198 10.97 7.90 8.21
CA LEU A 198 10.80 9.24 8.77
C LEU A 198 11.56 9.33 10.09
N LYS A 199 12.32 10.41 10.29
CA LYS A 199 12.98 10.68 11.56
C LYS A 199 12.99 12.17 11.85
N GLY A 200 12.24 12.59 12.87
CA GLY A 200 12.00 14.00 13.13
C GLY A 200 11.42 14.70 11.90
N ARG A 201 12.15 15.65 11.31
CA ARG A 201 11.77 16.37 10.07
C ARG A 201 12.50 15.89 8.82
N THR A 202 13.14 14.72 8.86
CA THR A 202 13.82 14.12 7.72
C THR A 202 13.07 12.90 7.21
N ALA A 203 13.12 12.67 5.90
CA ALA A 203 12.53 11.52 5.26
C ALA A 203 13.55 10.89 4.30
N ARG A 204 13.47 9.59 4.12
CA ARG A 204 14.18 8.86 3.06
C ARG A 204 13.36 7.67 2.58
N ILE A 205 13.62 7.23 1.37
CA ILE A 205 12.99 6.06 0.74
C ILE A 205 14.07 5.03 0.52
N THR A 206 13.82 3.79 0.95
CA THR A 206 14.80 2.70 0.89
C THR A 206 14.10 1.35 0.99
N GLU A 207 14.81 0.30 0.61
CA GLU A 207 14.38 -1.09 0.78
C GLU A 207 14.78 -1.57 2.19
N LEU A 208 13.84 -2.26 2.87
CA LEU A 208 14.01 -2.67 4.26
C LEU A 208 13.88 -4.18 4.46
N LYS A 209 14.49 -4.64 5.54
CA LYS A 209 14.27 -5.94 6.17
C LYS A 209 14.05 -5.72 7.66
N SER A 210 13.16 -6.47 8.27
CA SER A 210 13.02 -6.55 9.72
C SER A 210 13.27 -7.97 10.21
N SER A 211 13.71 -8.08 11.46
CA SER A 211 13.75 -9.35 12.18
C SER A 211 13.39 -9.11 13.64
N VAL A 212 12.65 -10.03 14.21
CA VAL A 212 12.39 -10.14 15.64
C VAL A 212 12.84 -11.51 16.08
N ASN A 213 13.69 -11.56 17.10
CA ASN A 213 14.12 -12.81 17.71
C ASN A 213 13.71 -12.82 19.18
N VAL A 214 13.33 -13.99 19.65
CA VAL A 214 13.05 -14.24 21.07
C VAL A 214 14.11 -15.15 21.64
N ALA A 215 14.57 -14.84 22.87
CA ALA A 215 15.41 -15.73 23.66
C ALA A 215 14.72 -16.01 25.00
N ALA A 216 14.59 -17.27 25.38
CA ALA A 216 14.01 -17.73 26.62
C ALA A 216 14.57 -19.11 26.97
N GLY A 217 14.75 -19.44 28.26
CA GLY A 217 15.19 -20.75 28.73
C GLY A 217 16.50 -21.27 28.13
N GLY A 218 17.39 -20.36 27.69
CA GLY A 218 18.66 -20.72 27.01
C GLY A 218 18.53 -21.00 25.51
N ALA A 219 17.32 -20.96 24.93
CA ALA A 219 17.06 -21.17 23.50
C ALA A 219 16.71 -19.86 22.79
N MET A 220 16.87 -19.84 21.47
CA MET A 220 16.48 -18.71 20.61
C MET A 220 15.58 -19.20 19.46
N ALA A 221 14.61 -18.37 19.09
CA ALA A 221 13.76 -18.61 17.94
C ALA A 221 13.43 -17.30 17.19
N PRO A 222 13.18 -17.36 15.87
CA PRO A 222 12.65 -16.23 15.14
C PRO A 222 11.16 -16.02 15.46
N VAL A 223 10.75 -14.77 15.59
CA VAL A 223 9.35 -14.36 15.63
C VAL A 223 8.94 -14.00 14.20
N ALA A 224 8.05 -14.78 13.61
CA ALA A 224 7.73 -14.71 12.19
C ALA A 224 6.78 -13.56 11.85
N GLY A 225 6.00 -13.09 12.80
CA GLY A 225 5.03 -12.02 12.61
C GLY A 225 4.90 -11.09 13.80
N VAL A 226 4.43 -9.88 13.54
CA VAL A 226 4.12 -8.86 14.54
C VAL A 226 2.72 -8.31 14.27
N ASN A 227 1.82 -8.46 15.25
CA ASN A 227 0.44 -7.95 15.20
C ASN A 227 -0.40 -8.46 14.02
N ARG A 228 -0.20 -9.69 13.59
CA ARG A 228 -1.00 -10.36 12.56
C ARG A 228 -1.44 -11.76 12.99
N VAL A 229 -2.36 -12.35 12.25
CA VAL A 229 -2.77 -13.74 12.51
C VAL A 229 -1.60 -14.70 12.23
N GLY A 230 -1.32 -15.58 13.20
CA GLY A 230 -0.28 -16.61 13.10
C GLY A 230 -0.64 -17.72 12.11
N ARG A 231 0.39 -18.28 11.46
CA ARG A 231 0.31 -19.46 10.60
C ARG A 231 0.93 -20.66 11.32
N ASP A 232 0.72 -21.85 10.76
CA ASP A 232 1.31 -23.05 11.31
C ASP A 232 2.85 -22.98 11.41
N GLY A 233 3.39 -23.42 12.52
CA GLY A 233 4.82 -23.39 12.84
C GLY A 233 5.34 -22.05 13.37
N GLU A 234 4.54 -20.98 13.38
CA GLU A 234 5.01 -19.63 13.69
C GLU A 234 4.94 -19.25 15.19
N LEU A 235 5.86 -18.36 15.57
CA LEU A 235 5.74 -17.47 16.73
C LEU A 235 5.33 -16.09 16.24
N VAL A 236 4.30 -15.49 16.84
CA VAL A 236 3.81 -14.16 16.54
C VAL A 236 3.79 -13.30 17.79
N LEU A 237 4.36 -12.10 17.68
CA LEU A 237 4.38 -11.09 18.74
C LEU A 237 3.15 -10.18 18.62
N TYR A 238 2.38 -10.06 19.69
CA TYR A 238 1.31 -9.07 19.82
C TYR A 238 1.68 -8.00 20.84
N THR A 239 1.37 -6.76 20.49
CA THR A 239 1.51 -5.59 21.36
C THR A 239 0.14 -4.99 21.68
N GLU A 240 0.08 -4.10 22.65
CA GLU A 240 -1.17 -3.41 23.02
C GLU A 240 -1.80 -2.63 21.86
N GLU A 241 -1.02 -2.28 20.83
CA GLU A 241 -1.47 -1.56 19.63
C GLU A 241 -2.26 -2.46 18.67
N PHE A 242 -2.18 -3.79 18.78
CA PHE A 242 -2.86 -4.70 17.86
C PHE A 242 -4.39 -4.56 17.92
N GLY A 243 -4.99 -4.81 19.07
CA GLY A 243 -6.43 -4.84 19.23
C GLY A 243 -6.83 -5.08 20.68
N ALA A 244 -8.08 -5.50 20.90
CA ALA A 244 -8.56 -5.80 22.26
C ALA A 244 -8.05 -7.15 22.78
N SER A 245 -7.87 -8.13 21.88
CA SER A 245 -7.45 -9.50 22.22
C SER A 245 -6.65 -10.10 21.08
N THR A 246 -5.87 -11.12 21.38
CA THR A 246 -5.16 -11.93 20.38
C THR A 246 -6.15 -12.75 19.54
N PRO A 247 -5.78 -13.19 18.33
CA PRO A 247 -6.58 -14.12 17.53
C PRO A 247 -6.72 -15.48 18.23
N LYS A 248 -7.89 -16.12 18.08
CA LYS A 248 -8.15 -17.49 18.60
C LYS A 248 -7.55 -18.55 17.67
N VAL A 249 -6.26 -18.44 17.37
CA VAL A 249 -5.49 -19.41 16.58
C VAL A 249 -4.30 -19.88 17.38
N GLY A 250 -3.77 -21.07 17.06
CA GLY A 250 -2.66 -21.62 17.80
C GLY A 250 -3.10 -22.33 19.11
N ALA A 251 -2.10 -22.75 19.87
CA ALA A 251 -2.33 -23.55 21.09
C ALA A 251 -1.93 -22.83 22.37
N THR A 252 -0.92 -21.95 22.34
CA THR A 252 -0.30 -21.39 23.54
C THR A 252 0.03 -19.91 23.35
N GLU A 253 -0.22 -19.13 24.39
CA GLU A 253 0.25 -17.75 24.53
C GLU A 253 1.05 -17.58 25.81
N VAL A 254 2.13 -16.81 25.75
CA VAL A 254 2.83 -16.32 26.92
C VAL A 254 2.70 -14.80 27.01
N VAL A 255 2.31 -14.32 28.19
CA VAL A 255 2.19 -12.90 28.48
C VAL A 255 3.49 -12.41 29.11
N ILE A 256 4.05 -11.34 28.56
CA ILE A 256 5.36 -10.81 28.93
C ILE A 256 5.18 -9.38 29.42
N ASP A 257 5.67 -9.08 30.59
CA ASP A 257 5.64 -7.73 31.17
C ASP A 257 6.71 -6.80 30.55
N PRO A 258 6.75 -5.52 30.89
CA PRO A 258 7.76 -4.58 30.40
C PRO A 258 9.19 -5.01 30.72
N ASP A 259 9.42 -5.70 31.82
CA ASP A 259 10.74 -6.18 32.29
C ASP A 259 11.16 -7.50 31.63
N GLY A 260 10.30 -8.07 30.78
CA GLY A 260 10.55 -9.31 30.07
C GLY A 260 10.27 -10.58 30.91
N VAL A 261 9.51 -10.49 31.99
CA VAL A 261 9.09 -11.67 32.78
C VAL A 261 7.82 -12.25 32.18
N VAL A 262 7.75 -13.56 32.07
CA VAL A 262 6.51 -14.28 31.74
C VAL A 262 5.58 -14.26 32.95
N THR A 263 4.47 -13.55 32.84
CA THR A 263 3.49 -13.37 33.89
C THR A 263 2.32 -14.35 33.80
N ALA A 264 2.12 -14.98 32.66
CA ALA A 264 1.11 -16.01 32.46
C ALA A 264 1.41 -16.84 31.20
N VAL A 265 1.05 -18.12 31.27
CA VAL A 265 0.93 -19.04 30.15
C VAL A 265 -0.55 -19.39 30.00
N ARG A 266 -1.14 -19.20 28.82
CA ARG A 266 -2.60 -19.31 28.66
C ARG A 266 -3.02 -19.73 27.24
N SER A 267 -4.31 -20.02 27.09
CA SER A 267 -4.93 -20.25 25.76
C SER A 267 -5.10 -18.96 24.97
N PRO A 268 -5.08 -19.01 23.62
CA PRO A 268 -5.26 -17.88 22.72
C PRO A 268 -6.62 -17.19 22.81
N GLY A 269 -6.66 -15.92 22.40
CA GLY A 269 -7.90 -15.13 22.31
C GLY A 269 -8.18 -14.27 23.52
N ALA A 270 -7.27 -14.20 24.47
CA ALA A 270 -7.43 -13.39 25.65
C ALA A 270 -7.01 -11.92 25.44
N LYS A 271 -7.45 -11.04 26.34
CA LYS A 271 -7.19 -9.59 26.29
C LYS A 271 -5.71 -9.27 26.37
N ILE A 272 -5.25 -8.34 25.53
CA ILE A 272 -3.91 -7.76 25.62
C ILE A 272 -3.96 -6.60 26.61
N MET A 273 -3.25 -6.72 27.73
CA MET A 273 -3.21 -5.69 28.77
C MET A 273 -2.23 -4.58 28.37
N LYS A 274 -2.52 -3.36 28.84
CA LYS A 274 -1.66 -2.20 28.61
C LYS A 274 -0.23 -2.44 29.10
N GLY A 275 0.75 -2.11 28.27
CA GLY A 275 2.18 -2.29 28.55
C GLY A 275 2.67 -3.74 28.40
N MET A 276 1.77 -4.73 28.28
CA MET A 276 2.15 -6.12 28.08
C MET A 276 2.40 -6.46 26.60
N ARG A 277 3.19 -7.49 26.39
CA ARG A 277 3.40 -8.15 25.09
C ARG A 277 2.94 -9.60 25.19
N VAL A 278 2.48 -10.16 24.10
CA VAL A 278 2.06 -11.56 24.06
C VAL A 278 2.79 -12.24 22.90
N LEU A 279 3.46 -13.35 23.18
CA LEU A 279 3.92 -14.29 22.17
C LEU A 279 2.91 -15.40 22.03
N GLN A 280 2.37 -15.58 20.82
CA GLN A 280 1.48 -16.67 20.48
C GLN A 280 2.21 -17.68 19.62
N GLY A 281 2.12 -18.96 19.96
CA GLY A 281 2.68 -20.06 19.22
C GLY A 281 1.60 -20.86 18.50
N VAL A 282 1.87 -21.24 17.25
CA VAL A 282 1.06 -22.13 16.43
C VAL A 282 1.92 -23.33 16.03
N GLY A 283 1.41 -24.57 16.17
CA GLY A 283 2.20 -25.77 15.88
C GLY A 283 3.55 -25.79 16.60
N ALA A 284 4.65 -25.97 15.87
CA ALA A 284 6.00 -25.95 16.44
C ALA A 284 6.35 -24.70 17.25
N GLY A 285 5.73 -23.56 16.94
CA GLY A 285 5.87 -22.34 17.75
C GLY A 285 5.27 -22.50 19.14
N ALA A 286 4.15 -23.22 19.27
CA ALA A 286 3.54 -23.50 20.58
C ALA A 286 4.41 -24.47 21.39
N ASP A 287 4.98 -25.49 20.76
CA ASP A 287 5.89 -26.44 21.39
C ASP A 287 7.14 -25.72 21.93
N TRP A 288 7.67 -24.77 21.16
CA TRP A 288 8.81 -23.95 21.59
C TRP A 288 8.46 -23.11 22.84
N LEU A 289 7.28 -22.45 22.88
CA LEU A 289 6.85 -21.69 24.04
C LEU A 289 6.70 -22.60 25.27
N ALA A 290 6.09 -23.75 25.11
CA ALA A 290 5.91 -24.72 26.19
C ALA A 290 7.24 -25.22 26.76
N ALA A 291 8.26 -25.40 25.93
CA ALA A 291 9.57 -25.86 26.34
C ALA A 291 10.42 -24.77 27.04
N TYR A 292 10.36 -23.51 26.57
CA TYR A 292 11.35 -22.50 26.93
C TYR A 292 10.80 -21.25 27.62
N ALA A 293 9.52 -20.94 27.48
CA ALA A 293 8.93 -19.70 28.01
C ALA A 293 7.96 -19.95 29.19
N GLN A 294 8.50 -20.47 30.28
CA GLN A 294 7.75 -20.82 31.51
C GLN A 294 7.40 -19.56 32.33
N GLU A 295 6.30 -19.63 33.10
CA GLU A 295 5.88 -18.56 34.00
C GLU A 295 7.00 -18.25 35.03
N GLY A 296 7.22 -16.96 35.29
CA GLY A 296 8.34 -16.45 36.06
C GLY A 296 9.68 -16.40 35.33
N GLY A 297 9.79 -17.05 34.17
CA GLY A 297 11.00 -17.02 33.32
C GLY A 297 11.22 -15.69 32.61
N LYS A 298 12.46 -15.46 32.20
CA LYS A 298 12.85 -14.27 31.42
C LYS A 298 12.78 -14.54 29.92
N VAL A 299 12.15 -13.60 29.20
CA VAL A 299 12.08 -13.56 27.75
C VAL A 299 12.73 -12.27 27.26
N GLN A 300 13.67 -12.38 26.35
CA GLN A 300 14.29 -11.24 25.69
C GLN A 300 13.82 -11.17 24.23
N LEU A 301 13.32 -10.02 23.82
CA LEU A 301 12.93 -9.75 22.44
C LEU A 301 13.90 -8.76 21.81
N LYS A 302 14.53 -9.16 20.68
CA LYS A 302 15.44 -8.32 19.92
C LYS A 302 14.82 -7.99 18.57
N THR A 303 14.46 -6.73 18.37
CA THR A 303 13.96 -6.20 17.09
C THR A 303 15.08 -5.49 16.33
N THR A 304 15.23 -5.79 15.06
CA THR A 304 16.19 -5.12 14.17
C THR A 304 15.49 -4.74 12.87
N VAL A 305 15.67 -3.51 12.43
CA VAL A 305 15.30 -3.05 11.08
C VAL A 305 16.55 -2.68 10.33
N THR A 306 16.77 -3.24 9.15
CA THR A 306 17.96 -3.03 8.34
C THR A 306 17.60 -2.28 7.06
N ASP A 307 18.29 -1.20 6.80
CA ASP A 307 18.31 -0.49 5.52
C ASP A 307 19.19 -1.27 4.55
N LEU A 308 18.59 -1.96 3.60
CA LEU A 308 19.29 -2.85 2.66
C LEU A 308 20.13 -2.05 1.66
N ARG A 309 19.72 -0.82 1.32
CA ARG A 309 20.47 0.06 0.42
C ARG A 309 21.74 0.57 1.07
N LYS A 310 21.70 0.90 2.35
CA LYS A 310 22.85 1.40 3.13
C LYS A 310 23.56 0.31 3.93
N LYS A 311 23.05 -0.92 3.93
CA LYS A 311 23.59 -2.08 4.67
C LYS A 311 23.83 -1.77 6.15
N ARG A 312 22.90 -1.07 6.79
CA ARG A 312 23.01 -0.67 8.20
C ARG A 312 21.68 -0.73 8.93
N THR A 313 21.74 -0.90 10.24
CA THR A 313 20.58 -0.86 11.12
C THR A 313 19.93 0.53 11.10
N VAL A 314 18.61 0.57 11.08
CA VAL A 314 17.79 1.77 11.30
C VAL A 314 17.56 1.90 12.80
N PRO A 315 18.05 2.95 13.47
CA PRO A 315 17.78 3.16 14.89
C PRO A 315 16.26 3.36 15.10
N LEU A 316 15.69 2.56 15.98
CA LEU A 316 14.28 2.65 16.39
C LEU A 316 14.17 3.55 17.62
N THR A 317 14.14 4.85 17.41
CA THR A 317 14.01 5.87 18.46
C THR A 317 12.59 6.46 18.47
N PRO A 318 12.12 7.11 19.53
CA PRO A 318 10.75 7.65 19.62
C PRO A 318 10.35 8.59 18.46
N ASP A 319 11.32 9.20 17.78
CA ASP A 319 11.11 10.06 16.60
C ASP A 319 11.24 9.30 15.26
N THR A 320 11.42 7.97 15.31
CA THR A 320 11.50 7.12 14.11
C THR A 320 10.14 6.54 13.78
N HIS A 321 9.69 6.78 12.55
CA HIS A 321 8.50 6.19 11.98
C HIS A 321 8.84 5.56 10.62
N ILE A 322 8.15 4.49 10.25
CA ILE A 322 8.30 3.86 8.95
C ILE A 322 6.91 3.52 8.42
N VAL A 323 6.65 3.93 7.19
CA VAL A 323 5.44 3.57 6.44
C VAL A 323 5.86 2.66 5.30
N GLY A 324 5.37 1.43 5.31
CA GLY A 324 5.53 0.50 4.22
C GLY A 324 4.82 1.03 2.97
N GLY A 325 5.35 0.73 1.82
CA GLY A 325 4.69 1.06 0.56
C GLY A 325 4.67 -0.16 -0.35
N GLY A 326 4.41 0.06 -1.60
CA GLY A 326 4.48 -1.01 -2.55
C GLY A 326 4.66 -0.49 -3.95
N VAL A 327 5.70 -0.35 -4.48
CA VAL A 327 6.39 -0.07 -5.72
C VAL A 327 7.30 1.14 -5.57
N GLY A 328 8.60 0.88 -5.53
CA GLY A 328 9.59 1.90 -5.79
C GLY A 328 9.36 2.48 -7.19
N LEU A 329 9.42 3.79 -7.34
CA LEU A 329 9.15 4.49 -8.61
C LEU A 329 10.39 5.18 -9.17
N VAL A 330 11.16 5.84 -8.31
CA VAL A 330 12.35 6.62 -8.67
C VAL A 330 13.48 6.28 -7.70
N LYS A 331 14.67 6.06 -8.23
CA LYS A 331 15.90 5.84 -7.46
C LYS A 331 17.03 6.66 -8.07
N ASN A 332 17.67 7.51 -7.23
CA ASN A 332 18.73 8.41 -7.68
C ASN A 332 18.32 9.30 -8.88
N GLY A 333 17.06 9.74 -8.96
CA GLY A 333 16.52 10.59 -10.02
C GLY A 333 16.15 9.85 -11.30
N LYS A 334 16.36 8.53 -11.38
CA LYS A 334 16.00 7.70 -12.53
C LYS A 334 14.76 6.86 -12.23
N THR A 335 13.96 6.60 -13.25
CA THR A 335 12.84 5.64 -13.15
C THR A 335 13.38 4.28 -12.68
N TRP A 336 12.79 3.76 -11.61
CA TRP A 336 13.20 2.52 -10.96
C TRP A 336 11.98 1.82 -10.37
N ILE A 337 11.15 1.24 -11.25
CA ILE A 337 9.90 0.59 -10.86
C ILE A 337 10.21 -0.84 -10.42
N THR A 338 9.90 -1.18 -9.17
CA THR A 338 10.19 -2.48 -8.52
C THR A 338 8.93 -3.28 -8.24
N ALA A 339 8.04 -3.38 -9.24
CA ALA A 339 6.70 -3.96 -9.04
C ALA A 339 6.73 -5.46 -8.69
N ALA A 340 7.69 -6.23 -9.21
CA ALA A 340 7.79 -7.66 -8.90
C ALA A 340 8.31 -7.88 -7.47
N THR A 341 9.40 -7.22 -7.09
CA THR A 341 9.97 -7.27 -5.72
C THR A 341 8.98 -6.78 -4.67
N ASP A 342 8.23 -5.74 -5.00
CA ASP A 342 7.23 -5.16 -4.11
C ASP A 342 5.88 -5.94 -4.08
N GLY A 343 5.75 -7.04 -4.87
CA GLY A 343 4.56 -7.89 -4.88
C GLY A 343 3.39 -7.33 -5.69
N MET A 344 3.64 -6.41 -6.61
CA MET A 344 2.64 -5.70 -7.43
C MET A 344 2.81 -5.95 -8.94
N ALA A 345 3.27 -7.15 -9.32
CA ALA A 345 3.57 -7.50 -10.71
C ALA A 345 2.34 -7.68 -11.61
N ASN A 346 1.12 -7.50 -11.09
CA ASN A 346 -0.09 -7.57 -11.90
C ASN A 346 -0.06 -6.51 -13.01
N ILE A 347 -0.32 -6.95 -14.26
CA ILE A 347 -0.26 -6.08 -15.43
C ILE A 347 -1.16 -4.85 -15.29
N ASN A 348 -2.37 -5.03 -14.77
CA ASN A 348 -3.33 -3.94 -14.59
C ASN A 348 -2.84 -2.89 -13.57
N MET A 349 -2.06 -3.32 -12.57
CA MET A 349 -1.47 -2.38 -11.60
C MET A 349 -0.32 -1.56 -12.20
N ILE A 350 0.46 -2.16 -13.11
CA ILE A 350 1.63 -1.51 -13.72
C ILE A 350 1.21 -0.54 -14.80
N VAL A 351 0.34 -0.98 -15.71
CA VAL A 351 0.04 -0.26 -16.96
C VAL A 351 -1.17 0.65 -16.82
N ARG A 352 -2.24 0.18 -16.17
CA ARG A 352 -3.48 0.95 -16.08
C ARG A 352 -3.37 2.13 -15.12
N ARG A 353 -4.13 3.17 -15.43
CA ARG A 353 -4.24 4.34 -14.58
C ARG A 353 -5.19 4.11 -13.43
N HIS A 354 -4.72 4.45 -12.24
CA HIS A 354 -5.49 4.41 -11.00
C HIS A 354 -5.27 5.69 -10.21
N PRO A 355 -6.15 6.04 -9.25
CA PRO A 355 -5.80 6.99 -8.22
C PRO A 355 -4.52 6.52 -7.51
N ARG A 356 -3.59 7.44 -7.25
CA ARG A 356 -2.30 7.11 -6.63
C ARG A 356 -2.00 8.04 -5.48
N THR A 357 -1.39 7.49 -4.44
CA THR A 357 -0.73 8.25 -3.39
C THR A 357 0.75 7.99 -3.48
N LEU A 358 1.54 9.06 -3.55
CA LEU A 358 2.96 9.03 -3.86
C LEU A 358 3.73 9.75 -2.76
N ALA A 359 4.89 9.21 -2.38
CA ALA A 359 5.84 9.90 -1.53
C ALA A 359 7.20 9.98 -2.22
N GLY A 360 7.91 11.10 -2.06
CA GLY A 360 9.23 11.29 -2.64
C GLY A 360 10.11 12.18 -1.79
N VAL A 361 11.41 12.05 -1.99
CA VAL A 361 12.41 12.88 -1.34
C VAL A 361 13.33 13.47 -2.38
N THR A 362 13.50 14.79 -2.37
CA THR A 362 14.41 15.48 -3.29
C THR A 362 15.87 15.35 -2.85
N ARG A 363 16.81 15.74 -3.72
CA ARG A 363 18.25 15.73 -3.39
C ARG A 363 18.59 16.57 -2.17
N ASN A 364 17.90 17.68 -1.97
CA ASN A 364 18.08 18.60 -0.83
C ASN A 364 17.16 18.29 0.36
N GLY A 365 16.55 17.11 0.40
CA GLY A 365 15.82 16.57 1.55
C GLY A 365 14.37 17.04 1.68
N LYS A 366 13.80 17.75 0.70
CA LYS A 366 12.36 18.08 0.74
C LYS A 366 11.54 16.80 0.63
N LEU A 367 10.51 16.67 1.48
CA LEU A 367 9.50 15.63 1.34
C LEU A 367 8.43 16.10 0.35
N ILE A 368 8.09 15.24 -0.59
CA ILE A 368 6.99 15.42 -1.54
C ILE A 368 5.93 14.37 -1.22
N LEU A 369 4.70 14.80 -0.98
CA LEU A 369 3.53 13.93 -0.94
C LEU A 369 2.60 14.36 -2.07
N ALA A 370 2.17 13.43 -2.92
CA ALA A 370 1.27 13.73 -4.02
C ALA A 370 0.13 12.72 -4.08
N VAL A 371 -1.08 13.21 -4.29
CA VAL A 371 -2.24 12.38 -4.63
C VAL A 371 -2.68 12.72 -6.03
N VAL A 372 -2.76 11.70 -6.89
CA VAL A 372 -3.32 11.79 -8.23
C VAL A 372 -4.72 11.20 -8.17
N ASP A 373 -5.73 12.01 -8.41
CA ASP A 373 -7.12 11.55 -8.50
C ASP A 373 -7.33 10.71 -9.76
N GLY A 374 -8.31 9.80 -9.77
CA GLY A 374 -8.61 8.95 -10.91
C GLY A 374 -9.96 8.27 -10.80
N ARG A 375 -10.27 7.36 -11.72
CA ARG A 375 -11.54 6.64 -11.82
C ARG A 375 -12.75 7.55 -11.90
N ALA A 376 -12.59 8.73 -12.50
CA ALA A 376 -13.66 9.68 -12.73
C ALA A 376 -13.69 10.07 -14.22
N PRO A 377 -14.32 9.25 -15.09
CA PRO A 377 -14.35 9.43 -16.52
C PRO A 377 -14.68 10.88 -16.92
N GLY A 378 -13.88 11.44 -17.83
CA GLY A 378 -13.99 12.84 -18.25
C GLY A 378 -13.46 13.88 -17.26
N GLN A 379 -13.19 13.52 -16.00
CA GLN A 379 -12.74 14.45 -14.95
C GLN A 379 -11.29 14.24 -14.55
N THR A 380 -10.85 12.98 -14.40
CA THR A 380 -9.47 12.63 -14.09
C THR A 380 -9.21 11.14 -14.35
N VAL A 381 -8.09 10.85 -15.00
CA VAL A 381 -7.73 9.48 -15.43
C VAL A 381 -6.87 8.71 -14.42
N GLY A 382 -6.24 9.37 -13.46
CA GLY A 382 -5.26 8.72 -12.59
C GLY A 382 -3.87 8.62 -13.22
N ALA A 383 -3.04 7.68 -12.74
CA ALA A 383 -1.70 7.45 -13.27
C ALA A 383 -1.31 5.96 -13.25
N SER A 384 -0.59 5.51 -14.29
CA SER A 384 0.19 4.28 -14.30
C SER A 384 1.44 4.43 -13.42
N PHE A 385 2.16 3.34 -13.11
CA PHE A 385 3.42 3.48 -12.37
C PHE A 385 4.49 4.26 -13.15
N HIS A 386 4.53 4.13 -14.48
CA HIS A 386 5.45 4.91 -15.30
C HIS A 386 5.12 6.41 -15.28
N GLU A 387 3.85 6.77 -15.35
CA GLU A 387 3.40 8.16 -15.23
C GLU A 387 3.64 8.71 -13.83
N ALA A 388 3.36 7.92 -12.80
CA ALA A 388 3.65 8.28 -11.41
C ALA A 388 5.15 8.54 -11.18
N ALA A 389 6.03 7.70 -11.76
CA ALA A 389 7.48 7.94 -11.71
C ALA A 389 7.87 9.25 -12.39
N ARG A 390 7.31 9.54 -13.58
CA ARG A 390 7.56 10.81 -14.31
C ARG A 390 7.06 12.03 -13.52
N VAL A 391 5.88 11.93 -12.91
CA VAL A 391 5.34 12.99 -12.03
C VAL A 391 6.30 13.27 -10.89
N MET A 392 6.79 12.23 -10.21
CA MET A 392 7.71 12.41 -9.09
C MET A 392 9.07 12.96 -9.53
N GLN A 393 9.58 12.55 -10.70
CA GLN A 393 10.80 13.15 -11.29
C GLN A 393 10.59 14.62 -11.63
N TRP A 394 9.45 14.97 -12.24
CA TRP A 394 9.11 16.35 -12.55
C TRP A 394 9.03 17.23 -11.29
N LEU A 395 8.52 16.69 -10.17
CA LEU A 395 8.52 17.36 -8.88
C LEU A 395 9.91 17.41 -8.20
N GLY A 396 10.96 16.87 -8.85
CA GLY A 396 12.33 16.90 -8.37
C GLY A 396 12.70 15.78 -7.39
N ALA A 397 11.91 14.72 -7.30
CA ALA A 397 12.24 13.59 -6.44
C ALA A 397 13.54 12.91 -6.89
N ARG A 398 14.45 12.71 -5.96
CA ARG A 398 15.60 11.82 -6.11
C ARG A 398 15.21 10.36 -5.91
N ASP A 399 14.40 10.10 -4.90
CA ASP A 399 13.83 8.79 -4.60
C ASP A 399 12.32 8.94 -4.41
N ALA A 400 11.52 8.01 -4.94
CA ALA A 400 10.07 8.05 -4.84
C ALA A 400 9.46 6.65 -4.75
N ILE A 401 8.30 6.56 -4.10
CA ILE A 401 7.54 5.35 -3.87
C ILE A 401 6.05 5.61 -4.11
N ASN A 402 5.34 4.59 -4.61
CA ASN A 402 3.89 4.51 -4.55
C ASN A 402 3.45 3.95 -3.20
N LEU A 403 2.50 4.58 -2.55
CA LEU A 403 1.78 4.10 -1.39
C LEU A 403 0.48 3.40 -1.83
N ASP A 404 -0.43 3.09 -0.90
CA ASP A 404 -1.73 2.54 -1.31
C ASP A 404 -2.51 3.55 -2.14
N GLY A 405 -3.25 3.04 -3.11
CA GLY A 405 -3.92 3.81 -4.13
C GLY A 405 -5.42 3.51 -4.25
N GLY A 406 -5.98 3.80 -5.41
CA GLY A 406 -7.40 3.56 -5.66
C GLY A 406 -8.29 4.34 -4.70
N GLY A 407 -9.27 3.66 -4.10
CA GLY A 407 -10.19 4.25 -3.13
C GLY A 407 -9.54 4.72 -1.83
N SER A 408 -8.33 4.22 -1.51
CA SER A 408 -7.58 4.63 -0.33
C SER A 408 -6.89 5.99 -0.49
N SER A 409 -6.74 6.49 -1.73
CA SER A 409 -6.03 7.76 -2.01
C SER A 409 -6.71 8.95 -1.35
N ALA A 410 -6.11 9.47 -0.30
CA ALA A 410 -6.60 10.62 0.45
C ALA A 410 -5.45 11.55 0.87
N MET A 411 -5.65 12.85 0.68
CA MET A 411 -4.79 13.89 1.25
C MET A 411 -5.62 14.80 2.14
N VAL A 412 -5.16 14.97 3.37
CA VAL A 412 -5.78 15.84 4.37
C VAL A 412 -4.90 17.05 4.61
N VAL A 413 -5.50 18.23 4.61
CA VAL A 413 -4.84 19.51 4.96
C VAL A 413 -5.77 20.30 5.87
N LYS A 414 -5.26 20.72 7.04
CA LYS A 414 -6.02 21.45 8.06
C LYS A 414 -7.36 20.77 8.39
N GLY A 415 -7.32 19.45 8.58
CA GLY A 415 -8.47 18.62 8.96
C GLY A 415 -9.51 18.37 7.86
N LYS A 416 -9.22 18.72 6.60
CA LYS A 416 -10.12 18.51 5.46
C LYS A 416 -9.47 17.67 4.38
N VAL A 417 -10.20 16.71 3.81
CA VAL A 417 -9.80 16.01 2.59
C VAL A 417 -9.79 17.02 1.44
N VAL A 418 -8.65 17.10 0.73
CA VAL A 418 -8.45 18.13 -0.32
C VAL A 418 -8.42 17.56 -1.73
N ASN A 419 -8.34 16.24 -1.88
CA ASN A 419 -8.48 15.54 -3.16
C ASN A 419 -9.91 15.00 -3.33
N LYS A 420 -10.18 14.33 -4.47
CA LYS A 420 -11.47 13.70 -4.75
C LYS A 420 -11.35 12.17 -4.62
N PRO A 421 -11.72 11.57 -3.47
CA PRO A 421 -11.66 10.12 -3.31
C PRO A 421 -12.54 9.40 -4.34
N SER A 422 -12.01 8.35 -4.97
CA SER A 422 -12.72 7.63 -6.04
C SER A 422 -13.93 6.82 -5.55
N ASP A 423 -14.05 6.56 -4.25
CA ASP A 423 -15.18 5.89 -3.64
C ASP A 423 -16.35 6.86 -3.30
N GLY A 424 -16.20 8.14 -3.67
CA GLY A 424 -17.18 9.20 -3.34
C GLY A 424 -16.96 9.81 -1.96
N ALA A 425 -16.35 9.09 -1.02
CA ALA A 425 -15.99 9.55 0.32
C ALA A 425 -14.62 9.02 0.73
N GLU A 426 -14.04 9.62 1.77
CA GLU A 426 -12.78 9.14 2.34
C GLU A 426 -12.93 7.71 2.90
N ARG A 427 -12.13 6.79 2.40
CA ARG A 427 -12.06 5.41 2.88
C ARG A 427 -11.27 5.34 4.18
N ALA A 428 -11.69 4.48 5.12
CA ALA A 428 -10.87 4.08 6.24
C ALA A 428 -9.73 3.14 5.75
N VAL A 429 -8.50 3.44 6.16
CA VAL A 429 -7.24 2.80 5.74
C VAL A 429 -6.47 2.24 6.94
N GLY A 430 -5.43 1.44 6.69
CA GLY A 430 -4.64 0.80 7.75
C GLY A 430 -3.69 1.75 8.45
N ASP A 431 -3.07 2.68 7.71
CA ASP A 431 -2.11 3.64 8.27
C ASP A 431 -2.07 4.95 7.48
N ALA A 432 -1.37 5.93 8.02
CA ALA A 432 -1.18 7.25 7.42
C ALA A 432 0.24 7.80 7.64
N LEU A 433 0.74 8.57 6.66
CA LEU A 433 1.90 9.44 6.79
C LEU A 433 1.43 10.84 7.12
N LEU A 434 1.90 11.39 8.23
CA LEU A 434 1.40 12.62 8.82
C LEU A 434 2.50 13.67 8.96
N ILE A 435 2.09 14.94 8.92
CA ILE A 435 2.94 16.13 9.12
C ILE A 435 2.39 16.89 10.33
N ARG A 436 3.15 16.91 11.43
CA ARG A 436 2.82 17.60 12.67
C ARG A 436 3.53 18.96 12.71
N PRO A 437 2.85 20.03 13.14
CA PRO A 437 3.45 21.36 13.25
C PRO A 437 4.51 21.45 14.32
#